data_802eca28dcea5c8458a2122d4a42dee1
#
_entry.id   802eca28dcea5c8458a2122d4a42dee1
#
_cell.length_a   1.000
_cell.length_b   1.000
_cell.length_c   1.000
_cell.angle_alpha   90.00
_cell.angle_beta   90.00
_cell.angle_gamma   90.00
#
_symmetry.space_group_name_H-M   'P 1'
#
loop_
_entity.id
_entity.type
_entity.pdbx_description
1 polymer ?
#
loop_
_entity_poly.entity_id
_entity_poly.type
_entity_poly.pdbx_seq_one_letter_code
_entity_poly.pdbx_strand_id
1 'polypeptide(L)'
;ISACLVGSEMCIRDRMKEVRDFFEDFALDEQKVTFVCEYLTMEQVDVADYEPGVVPEETEKEKKKPEFSEEELRALQQYLDELPETETPSEEETAELYRKAAEGDSLAKSMLVQLWLPKVIETAKEMHTRDFFLMDLVQEGNVGLLVALESVVKAETAEQAIDAAVRETISDFMEEHRVQKHKDNTVVNKVNRLKDAIEELSDGDDMDFSVAELSAYLDMSVEEIEDILRIAGEEP
;
A
#
# COMPACT_ATOMS: atom_id res chain seq x y z
N ILE A 1 -5.95 22.24 31.87
CA ILE A 1 -4.65 21.89 32.49
C ILE A 1 -4.91 21.75 33.99
N SER A 2 -5.14 20.57 34.48
CA SER A 2 -5.21 20.27 35.90
C SER A 2 -4.10 19.28 36.23
N ALA A 3 -2.98 19.81 36.73
CA ALA A 3 -1.85 19.01 37.18
C ALA A 3 -2.23 18.29 38.49
N CYS A 4 -2.25 16.96 38.44
CA CYS A 4 -2.13 16.14 39.65
C CYS A 4 -0.70 15.59 39.73
N LEU A 5 0.10 16.24 40.57
CA LEU A 5 1.39 15.73 41.01
C LEU A 5 1.16 14.74 42.16
N VAL A 6 1.34 13.45 41.93
CA VAL A 6 1.87 12.49 42.90
C VAL A 6 2.41 11.27 42.17
N GLY A 7 3.75 11.05 42.18
CA GLY A 7 4.43 9.76 41.97
C GLY A 7 4.52 9.31 40.53
N SER A 8 5.65 9.60 39.87
CA SER A 8 6.40 8.86 38.83
C SER A 8 5.62 8.02 37.82
N GLU A 9 4.62 8.58 37.18
CA GLU A 9 4.15 8.19 35.84
C GLU A 9 3.20 9.29 35.39
N MET A 10 3.67 10.17 34.50
CA MET A 10 2.88 11.24 33.94
C MET A 10 1.93 10.61 32.91
N CYS A 11 0.75 10.20 33.38
CA CYS A 11 -0.33 9.75 32.52
C CYS A 11 -0.89 10.99 31.82
N ILE A 12 -0.45 11.24 30.60
CA ILE A 12 -1.05 12.29 29.76
C ILE A 12 -2.38 11.70 29.27
N ARG A 13 -3.47 12.25 29.75
CA ARG A 13 -4.82 11.82 29.41
C ARG A 13 -5.46 12.92 28.58
N ASP A 14 -5.47 12.72 27.27
CA ASP A 14 -6.17 13.59 26.33
C ASP A 14 -7.54 13.01 25.97
N ARG A 15 -8.48 13.87 25.60
CA ARG A 15 -9.79 13.44 25.12
C ARG A 15 -9.81 13.48 23.59
N MET A 16 -10.53 12.55 22.98
CA MET A 16 -10.71 12.50 21.54
C MET A 16 -11.19 13.84 20.93
N LYS A 17 -11.94 14.61 21.71
CA LYS A 17 -12.36 15.97 21.33
C LYS A 17 -11.18 16.95 21.30
N GLU A 18 -10.26 16.88 22.23
CA GLU A 18 -9.09 17.77 22.33
C GLU A 18 -8.11 17.46 21.17
N VAL A 19 -7.96 16.20 20.80
CA VAL A 19 -7.22 15.80 19.62
C VAL A 19 -7.87 16.37 18.35
N ARG A 20 -9.18 16.27 18.22
CA ARG A 20 -9.92 16.82 17.08
C ARG A 20 -9.80 18.34 16.99
N ASP A 21 -10.00 19.05 18.10
CA ASP A 21 -9.91 20.51 18.18
C ASP A 21 -8.49 21.01 17.86
N PHE A 22 -7.44 20.25 18.26
CA PHE A 22 -6.05 20.58 17.94
C PHE A 22 -5.76 20.48 16.42
N PHE A 23 -6.38 19.53 15.73
CA PHE A 23 -6.21 19.31 14.31
C PHE A 23 -7.30 19.94 13.44
N GLU A 24 -8.17 20.80 14.01
CA GLU A 24 -9.28 21.46 13.28
C GLU A 24 -8.79 22.27 12.08
N ASP A 25 -7.66 22.98 12.24
CA ASP A 25 -7.04 23.80 11.18
C ASP A 25 -6.48 22.95 10.01
N PHE A 26 -6.23 21.66 10.22
CA PHE A 26 -5.70 20.74 9.20
C PHE A 26 -6.78 19.99 8.42
N ALA A 27 -8.07 20.28 8.68
CA ALA A 27 -9.22 19.64 8.02
C ALA A 27 -9.11 18.10 7.94
N LEU A 28 -8.68 17.46 9.04
CA LEU A 28 -8.57 16.00 9.08
C LEU A 28 -9.97 15.38 9.08
N ASP A 29 -10.17 14.35 8.26
CA ASP A 29 -11.36 13.52 8.31
C ASP A 29 -11.35 12.60 9.56
N GLU A 30 -12.49 11.99 9.86
CA GLU A 30 -12.62 11.15 11.06
C GLU A 30 -11.69 9.95 11.06
N GLN A 31 -11.32 9.41 9.88
CA GLN A 31 -10.38 8.29 9.76
C GLN A 31 -8.97 8.71 10.16
N LYS A 32 -8.53 9.89 9.76
CA LYS A 32 -7.22 10.41 10.13
C LYS A 32 -7.14 10.75 11.62
N VAL A 33 -8.23 11.27 12.20
CA VAL A 33 -8.32 11.51 13.66
C VAL A 33 -8.23 10.17 14.41
N THR A 34 -8.91 9.13 13.94
CA THR A 34 -8.83 7.78 14.52
C THR A 34 -7.39 7.24 14.45
N PHE A 35 -6.71 7.40 13.32
CA PHE A 35 -5.31 6.99 13.16
C PHE A 35 -4.36 7.73 14.12
N VAL A 36 -4.59 9.02 14.34
CA VAL A 36 -3.85 9.81 15.35
C VAL A 36 -4.11 9.27 16.75
N CYS A 37 -5.35 8.91 17.09
CA CYS A 37 -5.67 8.33 18.39
C CYS A 37 -5.03 6.94 18.59
N GLU A 38 -4.97 6.10 17.54
CA GLU A 38 -4.25 4.83 17.56
C GLU A 38 -2.75 5.04 17.80
N TYR A 39 -2.15 5.98 17.09
CA TYR A 39 -0.74 6.32 17.28
C TYR A 39 -0.45 6.79 18.70
N LEU A 40 -1.28 7.70 19.23
CA LEU A 40 -1.14 8.17 20.60
C LEU A 40 -1.25 7.03 21.63
N THR A 41 -2.15 6.08 21.39
CA THR A 41 -2.28 4.88 22.24
C THR A 41 -1.04 3.98 22.17
N MET A 42 -0.42 3.84 21.01
CA MET A 42 0.85 3.10 20.84
C MET A 42 2.01 3.78 21.59
N GLU A 43 2.01 5.11 21.66
CA GLU A 43 2.99 5.91 22.42
C GLU A 43 2.64 6.02 23.92
N GLN A 44 1.74 5.16 24.44
CA GLN A 44 1.31 5.11 25.84
C GLN A 44 0.59 6.38 26.32
N VAL A 45 -0.03 7.14 25.43
CA VAL A 45 -0.93 8.25 25.76
C VAL A 45 -2.36 7.71 25.82
N ASP A 46 -2.97 7.76 26.99
CA ASP A 46 -4.36 7.31 27.21
C ASP A 46 -5.34 8.35 26.66
N VAL A 47 -5.98 8.06 25.54
CA VAL A 47 -7.00 8.94 24.95
C VAL A 47 -8.38 8.55 25.51
N ALA A 48 -8.89 9.35 26.43
CA ALA A 48 -10.22 9.14 27.00
C ALA A 48 -11.29 9.24 25.89
N ASP A 49 -12.26 8.35 25.93
CA ASP A 49 -13.34 8.22 24.94
C ASP A 49 -12.89 7.59 23.60
N TYR A 50 -11.68 7.01 23.53
CA TYR A 50 -11.22 6.18 22.41
C TYR A 50 -11.08 4.71 22.84
N GLU A 51 -11.83 3.82 22.21
CA GLU A 51 -11.69 2.37 22.38
C GLU A 51 -10.91 1.79 21.19
N PRO A 52 -9.70 1.25 21.40
CA PRO A 52 -8.91 0.64 20.32
C PRO A 52 -9.66 -0.55 19.71
N GLY A 53 -9.89 -0.51 18.41
CA GLY A 53 -10.54 -1.60 17.67
C GLY A 53 -12.04 -1.43 17.44
N VAL A 54 -12.68 -0.38 17.93
CA VAL A 54 -14.00 0.04 17.46
C VAL A 54 -13.82 0.98 16.29
N VAL A 55 -13.59 0.40 15.12
CA VAL A 55 -13.81 1.13 13.87
C VAL A 55 -15.29 1.50 13.87
N PRO A 56 -15.69 2.78 13.76
CA PRO A 56 -17.09 3.12 13.60
C PRO A 56 -17.62 2.31 12.44
N GLU A 57 -18.69 1.52 12.65
CA GLU A 57 -19.38 0.88 11.55
C GLU A 57 -19.57 1.93 10.48
N GLU A 58 -18.87 1.74 9.36
CA GLU A 58 -19.13 2.51 8.17
C GLU A 58 -20.63 2.37 7.91
N THR A 59 -21.36 3.44 8.21
CA THR A 59 -22.62 3.65 7.52
C THR A 59 -22.31 3.39 6.07
N GLU A 60 -23.00 2.44 5.45
CA GLU A 60 -22.93 2.07 4.04
C GLU A 60 -23.01 3.35 3.18
N LYS A 61 -21.95 4.15 3.18
CA LYS A 61 -21.67 5.05 2.07
C LYS A 61 -21.33 4.10 0.96
N GLU A 62 -22.25 4.00 0.00
CA GLU A 62 -22.08 3.35 -1.28
C GLU A 62 -20.60 3.28 -1.62
N LYS A 63 -20.05 2.05 -1.68
CA LYS A 63 -18.70 1.84 -2.20
C LYS A 63 -18.71 2.49 -3.57
N LYS A 64 -18.23 3.74 -3.66
CA LYS A 64 -18.00 4.37 -4.96
C LYS A 64 -17.10 3.39 -5.66
N LYS A 65 -17.62 2.77 -6.73
CA LYS A 65 -16.82 1.92 -7.61
C LYS A 65 -15.54 2.69 -7.91
N PRO A 66 -14.37 2.08 -7.82
CA PRO A 66 -13.13 2.76 -8.13
C PRO A 66 -13.29 3.42 -9.50
N GLU A 67 -13.11 4.72 -9.56
CA GLU A 67 -13.12 5.45 -10.82
C GLU A 67 -11.79 5.12 -11.51
N PHE A 68 -11.84 4.25 -12.50
CA PHE A 68 -10.70 3.95 -13.37
C PHE A 68 -10.42 5.16 -14.27
N SER A 69 -9.16 5.46 -14.50
CA SER A 69 -8.76 6.48 -15.46
C SER A 69 -9.09 6.06 -16.89
N GLU A 70 -9.16 7.04 -17.81
CA GLU A 70 -9.37 6.72 -19.23
C GLU A 70 -8.25 5.86 -19.81
N GLU A 71 -7.03 6.01 -19.30
CA GLU A 71 -5.88 5.23 -19.70
C GLU A 71 -6.00 3.77 -19.25
N GLU A 72 -6.42 3.55 -18.02
CA GLU A 72 -6.68 2.20 -17.50
C GLU A 72 -7.80 1.49 -18.26
N LEU A 73 -8.88 2.21 -18.58
CA LEU A 73 -9.98 1.65 -19.36
C LEU A 73 -9.56 1.28 -20.78
N ARG A 74 -8.69 2.08 -21.41
CA ARG A 74 -8.13 1.77 -22.75
C ARG A 74 -7.21 0.56 -22.69
N ALA A 75 -6.32 0.51 -21.70
CA ALA A 75 -5.40 -0.61 -21.53
C ALA A 75 -6.16 -1.91 -21.25
N LEU A 76 -7.18 -1.86 -20.40
CA LEU A 76 -8.05 -3.00 -20.13
C LEU A 76 -8.81 -3.44 -21.39
N GLN A 77 -9.35 -2.51 -22.18
CA GLN A 77 -10.06 -2.85 -23.42
C GLN A 77 -9.13 -3.53 -24.43
N GLN A 78 -7.92 -2.98 -24.60
CA GLN A 78 -6.92 -3.61 -25.46
C GLN A 78 -6.58 -5.03 -24.99
N TYR A 79 -6.40 -5.22 -23.70
CA TYR A 79 -6.12 -6.54 -23.13
C TYR A 79 -7.28 -7.52 -23.37
N LEU A 80 -8.52 -7.07 -23.19
CA LEU A 80 -9.72 -7.89 -23.43
C LEU A 80 -9.86 -8.28 -24.93
N ASP A 81 -9.52 -7.38 -25.84
CA ASP A 81 -9.59 -7.62 -27.28
C ASP A 81 -8.54 -8.65 -27.75
N GLU A 82 -7.44 -8.80 -27.01
CA GLU A 82 -6.37 -9.78 -27.26
C GLU A 82 -6.66 -11.15 -26.66
N LEU A 83 -7.63 -11.25 -25.72
CA LEU A 83 -7.99 -12.53 -25.13
C LEU A 83 -8.71 -13.43 -26.15
N PRO A 84 -8.35 -14.72 -26.20
CA PRO A 84 -9.05 -15.66 -27.05
C PRO A 84 -10.51 -15.84 -26.61
N GLU A 85 -11.44 -15.90 -27.56
CA GLU A 85 -12.81 -16.30 -27.27
C GLU A 85 -12.80 -17.75 -26.79
N THR A 86 -13.09 -17.94 -25.50
CA THR A 86 -13.17 -19.26 -24.88
C THR A 86 -14.62 -19.62 -24.63
N GLU A 87 -15.07 -20.78 -25.11
CA GLU A 87 -16.35 -21.34 -24.71
C GLU A 87 -16.29 -21.67 -23.22
N THR A 88 -17.33 -21.28 -22.48
CA THR A 88 -17.43 -21.60 -21.05
C THR A 88 -17.69 -23.09 -20.90
N PRO A 89 -16.74 -23.88 -20.36
CA PRO A 89 -16.95 -25.31 -20.19
C PRO A 89 -18.05 -25.58 -19.14
N SER A 90 -18.67 -26.74 -19.22
CA SER A 90 -19.62 -27.20 -18.20
C SER A 90 -18.90 -27.43 -16.86
N GLU A 91 -19.67 -27.53 -15.77
CA GLU A 91 -19.12 -27.86 -14.45
C GLU A 91 -18.35 -29.19 -14.45
N GLU A 92 -18.85 -30.19 -15.19
CA GLU A 92 -18.18 -31.50 -15.30
C GLU A 92 -16.85 -31.40 -16.04
N GLU A 93 -16.81 -30.64 -17.15
CA GLU A 93 -15.58 -30.41 -17.94
C GLU A 93 -14.56 -29.61 -17.11
N THR A 94 -15.01 -28.61 -16.35
CA THR A 94 -14.15 -27.82 -15.47
C THR A 94 -13.55 -28.69 -14.38
N ALA A 95 -14.33 -29.56 -13.74
CA ALA A 95 -13.83 -30.50 -12.73
C ALA A 95 -12.78 -31.45 -13.32
N GLU A 96 -13.01 -31.93 -14.58
CA GLU A 96 -12.04 -32.77 -15.26
C GLU A 96 -10.74 -32.03 -15.60
N LEU A 97 -10.83 -30.73 -15.97
CA LEU A 97 -9.64 -29.89 -16.17
C LEU A 97 -8.82 -29.77 -14.88
N TYR A 98 -9.44 -29.52 -13.74
CA TYR A 98 -8.72 -29.47 -12.45
C TYR A 98 -8.06 -30.81 -12.12
N ARG A 99 -8.75 -31.93 -12.38
CA ARG A 99 -8.18 -33.24 -12.15
C ARG A 99 -6.93 -33.49 -13.00
N LYS A 100 -7.02 -33.21 -14.30
CA LYS A 100 -5.88 -33.35 -15.23
C LYS A 100 -4.72 -32.40 -14.89
N ALA A 101 -5.03 -31.15 -14.49
CA ALA A 101 -4.01 -30.20 -14.07
C ALA A 101 -3.26 -30.69 -12.82
N ALA A 102 -3.97 -31.30 -11.85
CA ALA A 102 -3.37 -31.93 -10.68
C ALA A 102 -2.47 -33.12 -11.02
N GLU A 103 -2.76 -33.83 -12.14
CA GLU A 103 -1.93 -34.91 -12.69
C GLU A 103 -0.72 -34.38 -13.50
N GLY A 104 -0.63 -33.05 -13.68
CA GLY A 104 0.48 -32.41 -14.41
C GLY A 104 0.23 -32.19 -15.89
N ASP A 105 -1.00 -32.33 -16.37
CA ASP A 105 -1.35 -32.09 -17.79
C ASP A 105 -1.21 -30.60 -18.12
N SER A 106 -0.24 -30.28 -18.97
CA SER A 106 0.06 -28.89 -19.36
C SER A 106 -1.05 -28.26 -20.23
N LEU A 107 -1.77 -29.07 -21.01
CA LEU A 107 -2.90 -28.57 -21.80
C LEU A 107 -4.06 -28.17 -20.88
N ALA A 108 -4.38 -29.02 -19.91
CA ALA A 108 -5.42 -28.73 -18.92
C ALA A 108 -5.07 -27.46 -18.12
N LYS A 109 -3.79 -27.29 -17.71
CA LYS A 109 -3.33 -26.06 -17.06
C LYS A 109 -3.51 -24.83 -17.97
N SER A 110 -3.14 -24.91 -19.24
CA SER A 110 -3.31 -23.81 -20.19
C SER A 110 -4.78 -23.44 -20.41
N MET A 111 -5.68 -24.42 -20.44
CA MET A 111 -7.12 -24.17 -20.54
C MET A 111 -7.66 -23.50 -19.26
N LEU A 112 -7.20 -23.93 -18.08
CA LEU A 112 -7.55 -23.29 -16.82
C LEU A 112 -7.05 -21.86 -16.74
N VAL A 113 -5.83 -21.55 -17.26
CA VAL A 113 -5.37 -20.16 -17.34
C VAL A 113 -6.37 -19.30 -18.10
N GLN A 114 -6.77 -19.73 -19.30
CA GLN A 114 -7.72 -18.97 -20.13
C GLN A 114 -9.08 -18.78 -19.41
N LEU A 115 -9.54 -19.80 -18.70
CA LEU A 115 -10.81 -19.76 -17.96
C LEU A 115 -10.74 -18.79 -16.78
N TRP A 116 -9.57 -18.63 -16.17
CA TRP A 116 -9.37 -17.78 -15.00
C TRP A 116 -9.08 -16.32 -15.31
N LEU A 117 -8.61 -15.98 -16.52
CA LEU A 117 -8.27 -14.59 -16.87
C LEU A 117 -9.39 -13.58 -16.58
N PRO A 118 -10.66 -13.84 -16.92
CA PRO A 118 -11.75 -12.91 -16.57
C PRO A 118 -11.90 -12.71 -15.06
N LYS A 119 -11.75 -13.79 -14.27
CA LYS A 119 -11.87 -13.73 -12.81
C LYS A 119 -10.71 -12.98 -12.17
N VAL A 120 -9.49 -13.13 -12.70
CA VAL A 120 -8.33 -12.32 -12.28
C VAL A 120 -8.59 -10.84 -12.50
N ILE A 121 -9.15 -10.47 -13.66
CA ILE A 121 -9.50 -9.07 -13.96
C ILE A 121 -10.54 -8.53 -12.96
N GLU A 122 -11.56 -9.33 -12.63
CA GLU A 122 -12.57 -8.94 -11.63
C GLU A 122 -11.94 -8.75 -10.26
N THR A 123 -11.08 -9.68 -9.82
CA THR A 123 -10.35 -9.57 -8.55
C THR A 123 -9.45 -8.33 -8.52
N ALA A 124 -8.72 -8.06 -9.60
CA ALA A 124 -7.90 -6.85 -9.71
C ALA A 124 -8.72 -5.56 -9.62
N LYS A 125 -9.92 -5.53 -10.24
CA LYS A 125 -10.85 -4.40 -10.14
C LYS A 125 -11.40 -4.21 -8.72
N GLU A 126 -11.68 -5.30 -8.01
CA GLU A 126 -12.14 -5.26 -6.61
C GLU A 126 -11.07 -4.70 -5.67
N MET A 127 -9.80 -5.05 -5.91
CA MET A 127 -8.66 -4.65 -5.09
C MET A 127 -8.04 -3.33 -5.51
N HIS A 128 -8.43 -2.78 -6.67
CA HIS A 128 -7.87 -1.55 -7.23
C HIS A 128 -8.04 -0.35 -6.30
N THR A 129 -6.99 0.45 -6.21
CA THR A 129 -6.98 1.77 -5.58
C THR A 129 -6.27 2.78 -6.49
N ARG A 130 -6.48 4.08 -6.27
CA ARG A 130 -5.89 5.14 -7.11
C ARG A 130 -4.36 5.19 -7.14
N ASP A 131 -3.72 4.48 -6.21
CA ASP A 131 -2.25 4.43 -6.10
C ASP A 131 -1.61 3.41 -7.04
N PHE A 132 -2.41 2.54 -7.67
CA PHE A 132 -1.94 1.43 -8.50
C PHE A 132 -2.63 1.44 -9.85
N PHE A 133 -1.87 1.21 -10.90
CA PHE A 133 -2.43 1.05 -12.23
C PHE A 133 -3.13 -0.31 -12.35
N LEU A 134 -4.37 -0.33 -12.85
CA LEU A 134 -5.18 -1.55 -12.88
C LEU A 134 -4.48 -2.72 -13.59
N MET A 135 -3.80 -2.45 -14.70
CA MET A 135 -3.15 -3.52 -15.47
C MET A 135 -1.94 -4.13 -14.75
N ASP A 136 -1.28 -3.39 -13.86
CA ASP A 136 -0.22 -3.96 -13.02
C ASP A 136 -0.81 -4.98 -12.05
N LEU A 137 -1.96 -4.67 -11.43
CA LEU A 137 -2.67 -5.62 -10.56
C LEU A 137 -3.16 -6.85 -11.33
N VAL A 138 -3.62 -6.68 -12.57
CA VAL A 138 -4.01 -7.81 -13.44
C VAL A 138 -2.80 -8.69 -13.75
N GLN A 139 -1.64 -8.10 -14.05
CA GLN A 139 -0.42 -8.86 -14.33
C GLN A 139 0.05 -9.64 -13.11
N GLU A 140 0.06 -9.02 -11.93
CA GLU A 140 0.41 -9.71 -10.69
C GLU A 140 -0.59 -10.83 -10.36
N GLY A 141 -1.88 -10.59 -10.55
CA GLY A 141 -2.89 -11.65 -10.43
C GLY A 141 -2.66 -12.81 -11.39
N ASN A 142 -2.23 -12.53 -12.62
CA ASN A 142 -1.85 -13.58 -13.58
C ASN A 142 -0.62 -14.38 -13.12
N VAL A 143 0.36 -13.74 -12.49
CA VAL A 143 1.52 -14.43 -11.88
C VAL A 143 1.03 -15.36 -10.77
N GLY A 144 0.17 -14.88 -9.87
CA GLY A 144 -0.44 -15.69 -8.82
C GLY A 144 -1.21 -16.90 -9.37
N LEU A 145 -1.99 -16.70 -10.43
CA LEU A 145 -2.69 -17.77 -11.14
C LEU A 145 -1.74 -18.86 -11.66
N LEU A 146 -0.66 -18.45 -12.34
CA LEU A 146 0.32 -19.39 -12.91
C LEU A 146 1.03 -20.19 -11.82
N VAL A 147 1.47 -19.51 -10.74
CA VAL A 147 2.15 -20.15 -9.61
C VAL A 147 1.21 -21.14 -8.91
N ALA A 148 -0.06 -20.77 -8.71
CA ALA A 148 -1.06 -21.64 -8.11
C ALA A 148 -1.29 -22.90 -8.96
N LEU A 149 -1.44 -22.75 -10.28
CA LEU A 149 -1.65 -23.89 -11.19
C LEU A 149 -0.46 -24.84 -11.25
N GLU A 150 0.76 -24.36 -11.03
CA GLU A 150 1.94 -25.24 -10.92
C GLU A 150 1.93 -26.05 -9.61
N SER A 151 1.34 -25.52 -8.56
CA SER A 151 1.30 -26.11 -7.21
C SER A 151 0.02 -26.91 -6.90
N VAL A 152 -0.96 -26.97 -7.83
CA VAL A 152 -2.19 -27.72 -7.65
C VAL A 152 -1.90 -29.21 -7.43
N VAL A 153 -2.22 -29.70 -6.25
CA VAL A 153 -2.05 -31.12 -5.85
C VAL A 153 -3.38 -31.85 -5.78
N LYS A 154 -4.49 -31.14 -5.48
CA LYS A 154 -5.82 -31.71 -5.30
C LYS A 154 -6.87 -30.91 -6.07
N ALA A 155 -7.61 -31.59 -6.93
CA ALA A 155 -8.63 -30.95 -7.75
C ALA A 155 -9.77 -30.32 -6.92
N GLU A 156 -10.18 -30.92 -5.79
CA GLU A 156 -11.31 -30.47 -4.98
C GLU A 156 -11.07 -29.12 -4.30
N THR A 157 -9.82 -28.74 -4.09
CA THR A 157 -9.45 -27.46 -3.44
C THR A 157 -8.75 -26.49 -4.41
N ALA A 158 -8.60 -26.88 -5.66
CA ALA A 158 -7.83 -26.11 -6.65
C ALA A 158 -8.41 -24.73 -6.88
N GLU A 159 -9.71 -24.62 -7.05
CA GLU A 159 -10.38 -23.34 -7.29
C GLU A 159 -10.15 -22.34 -6.15
N GLN A 160 -10.35 -22.79 -4.90
CA GLN A 160 -10.12 -21.95 -3.73
C GLN A 160 -8.65 -21.56 -3.56
N ALA A 161 -7.74 -22.51 -3.84
CA ALA A 161 -6.31 -22.25 -3.75
C ALA A 161 -5.84 -21.24 -4.81
N ILE A 162 -6.38 -21.30 -6.01
CA ILE A 162 -6.07 -20.35 -7.08
C ILE A 162 -6.61 -18.96 -6.73
N ASP A 163 -7.88 -18.85 -6.29
CA ASP A 163 -8.46 -17.56 -5.87
C ASP A 163 -7.65 -16.91 -4.74
N ALA A 164 -7.29 -17.71 -3.74
CA ALA A 164 -6.46 -17.23 -2.63
C ALA A 164 -5.08 -16.74 -3.11
N ALA A 165 -4.40 -17.51 -3.97
CA ALA A 165 -3.09 -17.15 -4.49
C ALA A 165 -3.13 -15.89 -5.36
N VAL A 166 -4.15 -15.72 -6.19
CA VAL A 166 -4.35 -14.49 -6.98
C VAL A 166 -4.49 -13.27 -6.07
N ARG A 167 -5.34 -13.36 -5.03
CA ARG A 167 -5.53 -12.26 -4.08
C ARG A 167 -4.29 -11.97 -3.25
N GLU A 168 -3.59 -13.01 -2.80
CA GLU A 168 -2.35 -12.89 -2.02
C GLU A 168 -1.28 -12.20 -2.84
N THR A 169 -1.02 -12.64 -4.07
CA THR A 169 0.01 -12.03 -4.95
C THR A 169 -0.29 -10.56 -5.24
N ILE A 170 -1.55 -10.20 -5.53
CA ILE A 170 -1.94 -8.79 -5.71
C ILE A 170 -1.72 -7.99 -4.42
N SER A 171 -2.09 -8.54 -3.26
CA SER A 171 -1.93 -7.88 -1.96
C SER A 171 -0.47 -7.65 -1.62
N ASP A 172 0.39 -8.65 -1.82
CA ASP A 172 1.83 -8.57 -1.57
C ASP A 172 2.49 -7.51 -2.45
N PHE A 173 2.15 -7.48 -3.76
CA PHE A 173 2.61 -6.44 -4.67
C PHE A 173 2.21 -5.04 -4.18
N MET A 174 0.95 -4.86 -3.77
CA MET A 174 0.47 -3.58 -3.26
C MET A 174 1.20 -3.15 -1.99
N GLU A 175 1.48 -4.09 -1.08
CA GLU A 175 2.20 -3.80 0.16
C GLU A 175 3.67 -3.46 -0.11
N GLU A 176 4.37 -4.24 -0.94
CA GLU A 176 5.74 -3.95 -1.34
C GLU A 176 5.87 -2.56 -1.98
N HIS A 177 4.93 -2.22 -2.86
CA HIS A 177 4.91 -0.90 -3.51
C HIS A 177 4.68 0.24 -2.51
N ARG A 178 3.78 0.04 -1.52
CA ARG A 178 3.55 1.02 -0.45
C ARG A 178 4.79 1.24 0.39
N VAL A 179 5.46 0.16 0.77
CA VAL A 179 6.71 0.20 1.54
C VAL A 179 7.80 0.94 0.75
N GLN A 180 7.93 0.64 -0.54
CA GLN A 180 8.90 1.33 -1.40
C GLN A 180 8.58 2.81 -1.52
N LYS A 181 7.35 3.18 -1.82
CA LYS A 181 6.89 4.57 -1.91
C LYS A 181 7.15 5.35 -0.60
N HIS A 182 6.95 4.68 0.55
CA HIS A 182 7.26 5.30 1.85
C HIS A 182 8.75 5.57 2.00
N LYS A 183 9.62 4.63 1.65
CA LYS A 183 11.08 4.80 1.67
C LYS A 183 11.51 5.95 0.75
N ASP A 184 10.99 5.96 -0.49
CA ASP A 184 11.30 6.99 -1.48
C ASP A 184 10.89 8.39 -0.98
N ASN A 185 9.68 8.52 -0.42
CA ASN A 185 9.21 9.76 0.17
C ASN A 185 10.08 10.21 1.36
N THR A 186 10.58 9.27 2.17
CA THR A 186 11.48 9.59 3.28
C THR A 186 12.79 10.17 2.76
N VAL A 187 13.37 9.60 1.70
CA VAL A 187 14.58 10.13 1.06
C VAL A 187 14.33 11.51 0.46
N VAL A 188 13.23 11.68 -0.30
CA VAL A 188 12.85 12.97 -0.87
C VAL A 188 12.68 14.04 0.21
N ASN A 189 12.04 13.73 1.31
CA ASN A 189 11.87 14.66 2.43
C ASN A 189 13.22 15.05 3.06
N LYS A 190 14.15 14.10 3.20
CA LYS A 190 15.50 14.38 3.69
C LYS A 190 16.28 15.29 2.74
N VAL A 191 16.20 15.03 1.42
CA VAL A 191 16.80 15.88 0.39
C VAL A 191 16.25 17.31 0.45
N ASN A 192 14.92 17.45 0.52
CA ASN A 192 14.28 18.76 0.60
C ASN A 192 14.70 19.52 1.88
N ARG A 193 14.70 18.85 3.04
CA ARG A 193 15.15 19.45 4.30
C ARG A 193 16.61 19.92 4.23
N LEU A 194 17.49 19.13 3.61
CA LEU A 194 18.89 19.52 3.43
C LEU A 194 19.01 20.75 2.51
N LYS A 195 18.28 20.75 1.38
CA LYS A 195 18.24 21.88 0.47
C LYS A 195 17.73 23.16 1.15
N ASP A 196 16.59 23.06 1.84
CA ASP A 196 15.99 24.20 2.55
C ASP A 196 16.95 24.75 3.62
N ALA A 197 17.67 23.87 4.35
CA ALA A 197 18.66 24.28 5.33
C ALA A 197 19.85 24.99 4.71
N ILE A 198 20.38 24.50 3.59
CA ILE A 198 21.47 25.16 2.85
C ILE A 198 21.01 26.55 2.37
N GLU A 199 19.79 26.65 1.83
CA GLU A 199 19.23 27.90 1.34
C GLU A 199 18.99 28.91 2.50
N GLU A 200 18.48 28.45 3.65
CA GLU A 200 18.24 29.27 4.83
C GLU A 200 19.54 29.75 5.50
N LEU A 201 20.55 28.90 5.57
CA LEU A 201 21.85 29.24 6.15
C LEU A 201 22.70 30.14 5.23
N SER A 202 22.54 30.01 3.90
CA SER A 202 23.32 30.83 2.92
C SER A 202 22.96 32.32 2.92
N ASP A 203 21.75 32.70 3.40
CA ASP A 203 21.21 34.08 3.48
C ASP A 203 21.74 35.07 2.39
N GLY A 204 22.01 34.51 1.18
CA GLY A 204 22.47 35.25 0.01
C GLY A 204 23.97 35.49 -0.11
N ASP A 205 24.79 35.01 0.82
CA ASP A 205 26.25 34.98 0.72
C ASP A 205 26.75 33.57 0.38
N ASP A 206 27.78 33.48 -0.50
CA ASP A 206 28.47 32.21 -0.83
C ASP A 206 29.25 31.68 0.40
N MET A 207 28.51 31.20 1.42
CA MET A 207 29.13 30.55 2.56
C MET A 207 29.01 29.03 2.37
N ASP A 208 30.15 28.37 2.25
CA ASP A 208 30.24 26.91 2.26
C ASP A 208 30.05 26.39 3.69
N PHE A 209 29.00 25.62 3.92
CA PHE A 209 28.79 24.95 5.20
C PHE A 209 29.40 23.54 5.18
N SER A 210 30.10 23.23 6.24
CA SER A 210 30.61 21.88 6.41
C SER A 210 29.50 20.90 6.68
N VAL A 211 29.66 19.64 6.24
CA VAL A 211 28.69 18.56 6.51
C VAL A 211 28.43 18.39 8.02
N ALA A 212 29.43 18.69 8.86
CA ALA A 212 29.27 18.63 10.32
C ALA A 212 28.32 19.71 10.87
N GLU A 213 28.34 20.91 10.30
CA GLU A 213 27.43 22.02 10.67
C GLU A 213 26.01 21.72 10.24
N LEU A 214 25.82 21.20 9.01
CA LEU A 214 24.53 20.75 8.51
C LEU A 214 23.98 19.59 9.33
N SER A 215 24.82 18.66 9.76
CA SER A 215 24.46 17.53 10.63
C SER A 215 23.91 18.01 11.97
N ALA A 216 24.56 19.00 12.59
CA ALA A 216 24.14 19.58 13.86
C ALA A 216 22.82 20.38 13.72
N TYR A 217 22.61 21.06 12.59
CA TYR A 217 21.41 21.85 12.32
C TYR A 217 20.17 21.01 12.03
N LEU A 218 20.33 19.94 11.24
CA LEU A 218 19.25 19.11 10.75
C LEU A 218 18.93 17.91 11.67
N ASP A 219 19.77 17.66 12.69
CA ASP A 219 19.71 16.43 13.50
C ASP A 219 19.76 15.16 12.63
N MET A 220 20.63 15.19 11.62
CA MET A 220 20.93 14.09 10.70
C MET A 220 22.37 13.64 10.88
N SER A 221 22.66 12.36 10.66
CA SER A 221 24.06 11.90 10.70
C SER A 221 24.88 12.44 9.52
N VAL A 222 26.18 12.60 9.75
CA VAL A 222 27.14 13.02 8.69
C VAL A 222 27.08 12.07 7.49
N GLU A 223 27.00 10.75 7.75
CA GLU A 223 26.92 9.73 6.70
C GLU A 223 25.63 9.89 5.84
N GLU A 224 24.49 10.20 6.47
CA GLU A 224 23.23 10.43 5.75
C GLU A 224 23.32 11.67 4.86
N ILE A 225 23.94 12.75 5.33
CA ILE A 225 24.11 13.98 4.53
C ILE A 225 25.05 13.73 3.36
N GLU A 226 26.18 13.04 3.59
CA GLU A 226 27.13 12.68 2.52
C GLU A 226 26.48 11.78 1.46
N ASP A 227 25.65 10.84 1.85
CA ASP A 227 24.91 9.98 0.92
C ASP A 227 23.90 10.78 0.09
N ILE A 228 23.18 11.74 0.70
CA ILE A 228 22.26 12.62 -0.01
C ILE A 228 22.99 13.51 -1.00
N LEU A 229 24.12 14.15 -0.61
CA LEU A 229 24.94 14.99 -1.49
C LEU A 229 25.47 14.17 -2.67
N ARG A 230 25.93 12.95 -2.44
CA ARG A 230 26.40 12.04 -3.49
C ARG A 230 25.27 11.68 -4.49
N ILE A 231 24.04 11.48 -4.01
CA ILE A 231 22.88 11.23 -4.87
C ILE A 231 22.53 12.49 -5.68
N ALA A 232 22.67 13.67 -5.08
CA ALA A 232 22.44 14.95 -5.74
C ALA A 232 23.54 15.31 -6.76
N GLY A 233 24.68 14.62 -6.76
CA GLY A 233 25.82 14.88 -7.65
C GLY A 233 26.74 16.01 -7.16
N GLU A 234 26.63 16.38 -5.89
CA GLU A 234 27.49 17.34 -5.21
C GLU A 234 28.62 16.58 -4.48
N GLU A 235 29.85 17.04 -4.60
CA GLU A 235 30.96 16.50 -3.80
C GLU A 235 30.82 17.00 -2.35
N PRO A 236 30.97 16.10 -1.35
CA PRO A 236 30.85 16.44 0.06
C PRO A 236 31.99 17.32 0.57
#